data_467d1dcf5a60c37dda8b8be865ce38a4
#
_entry.id   467d1dcf5a60c37dda8b8be865ce38a4
#
_cell.length_a   1.000
_cell.length_b   1.000
_cell.length_c   1.000
_cell.angle_alpha   90.00
_cell.angle_beta   90.00
_cell.angle_gamma   90.00
#
_symmetry.space_group_name_H-M   'P 1'
#
loop_
_entity.id
_entity.type
_entity.pdbx_description
1 polymer ?
#
loop_
_entity_poly.entity_id
_entity_poly.type
_entity_poly.pdbx_seq_one_letter_code
_entity_poly.pdbx_strand_id
1 'polypeptide(L)'
;MTSSNEGALAGVRVVDLSRVYAGPFCAQTLADHGADVIKIEPPQGDETRDWGPAMPNGLSSYYWGLNRNKLNLALDLSHPDGRDVLFRLLETADVLVDNFKQGTLERWGIGYADCLRERFPRLVHCSISGYGTGGPLARFPGYDAVAQGLAGFMSINGEPGGMPLKVPFPVVDFAAGMSAVSSVLLALVERTRSGLGQHVDIDLFSTALSMLHPVSTSWMATGEVPVATGNVYGAIAPYGVYPCKDKPVATGAGNNRTFARLVEALGVPELARDPRFATNAQRVAHRDALDTLLGQLTAELRADEVVERLMQAGVATGPVNTVADAFGHPQAARNAMFVDTDTYTGAGIPAKLSRTPGSIRRPPQPFAADTDAVLDAFGIDAARRDALRQAGVLHDTRANAAGSAS
;
A
#
# COMPACT_ATOMS: atom_id res chain seq x y z
N MET A 1 25.43 -14.58 -13.46
CA MET A 1 25.40 -15.46 -12.25
C MET A 1 24.11 -15.16 -11.55
N THR A 2 23.14 -16.06 -11.67
CA THR A 2 21.86 -15.95 -10.97
C THR A 2 22.10 -16.22 -9.50
N SER A 3 22.04 -15.19 -8.66
CA SER A 3 21.87 -15.41 -7.21
C SER A 3 20.64 -16.32 -7.06
N SER A 4 20.78 -17.45 -6.38
CA SER A 4 19.65 -18.33 -6.09
C SER A 4 18.56 -17.49 -5.43
N ASN A 5 17.48 -17.26 -6.14
CA ASN A 5 16.33 -16.53 -5.63
C ASN A 5 15.59 -17.48 -4.69
N GLU A 6 15.89 -17.41 -3.39
CA GLU A 6 15.37 -18.30 -2.36
C GLU A 6 13.99 -17.86 -1.82
N GLY A 7 13.37 -16.81 -2.39
CA GLY A 7 12.09 -16.31 -1.96
C GLY A 7 10.92 -17.27 -2.22
N ALA A 8 9.81 -17.06 -1.54
CA ALA A 8 8.60 -17.90 -1.68
C ALA A 8 8.03 -17.91 -3.11
N LEU A 9 8.31 -16.88 -3.90
CA LEU A 9 7.87 -16.72 -5.30
C LEU A 9 9.02 -16.92 -6.29
N ALA A 10 10.09 -17.61 -5.90
CA ALA A 10 11.18 -17.96 -6.82
C ALA A 10 10.64 -18.70 -8.03
N GLY A 11 11.03 -18.26 -9.24
CA GLY A 11 10.56 -18.80 -10.50
C GLY A 11 9.22 -18.21 -11.01
N VAL A 12 8.54 -17.37 -10.21
CA VAL A 12 7.38 -16.61 -10.70
C VAL A 12 7.86 -15.37 -11.43
N ARG A 13 7.39 -15.16 -12.65
CA ARG A 13 7.69 -13.98 -13.46
C ARG A 13 6.49 -13.04 -13.56
N VAL A 14 6.73 -11.76 -13.31
CA VAL A 14 5.72 -10.70 -13.32
C VAL A 14 6.11 -9.63 -14.35
N VAL A 15 5.18 -9.29 -15.23
CA VAL A 15 5.26 -8.09 -16.07
C VAL A 15 4.40 -7.01 -15.43
N ASP A 16 5.02 -5.88 -15.10
CA ASP A 16 4.39 -4.75 -14.41
C ASP A 16 4.25 -3.56 -15.38
N LEU A 17 3.02 -3.32 -15.86
CA LEU A 17 2.66 -2.16 -16.71
C LEU A 17 2.10 -1.02 -15.88
N SER A 18 1.99 -1.20 -14.57
CA SER A 18 1.30 -0.26 -13.69
C SER A 18 2.15 0.97 -13.35
N ARG A 19 1.48 2.03 -12.93
CA ARG A 19 2.08 3.32 -12.55
C ARG A 19 1.51 3.79 -11.21
N VAL A 20 2.11 4.81 -10.66
CA VAL A 20 1.71 5.52 -9.45
C VAL A 20 1.92 4.68 -8.19
N TYR A 21 0.89 4.01 -7.63
CA TYR A 21 1.01 3.39 -6.31
C TYR A 21 0.56 1.94 -6.26
N ALA A 22 -0.75 1.66 -6.37
CA ALA A 22 -1.33 0.36 -6.02
C ALA A 22 -0.73 -0.83 -6.80
N GLY A 23 -0.62 -0.70 -8.12
CA GLY A 23 0.03 -1.71 -8.97
C GLY A 23 1.53 -1.85 -8.72
N PRO A 24 2.31 -0.74 -8.72
CA PRO A 24 3.73 -0.80 -8.38
C PRO A 24 4.01 -1.39 -7.00
N PHE A 25 3.16 -1.11 -5.99
CA PHE A 25 3.26 -1.70 -4.67
C PHE A 25 2.99 -3.21 -4.69
N CYS A 26 1.96 -3.65 -5.44
CA CYS A 26 1.69 -5.07 -5.65
C CYS A 26 2.91 -5.77 -6.27
N ALA A 27 3.40 -5.26 -7.39
CA ALA A 27 4.54 -5.83 -8.10
C ALA A 27 5.82 -5.83 -7.26
N GLN A 28 6.10 -4.75 -6.49
CA GLN A 28 7.22 -4.70 -5.54
C GLN A 28 7.10 -5.76 -4.45
N THR A 29 5.90 -5.94 -3.89
CA THR A 29 5.69 -6.95 -2.83
C THR A 29 5.94 -8.36 -3.36
N LEU A 30 5.50 -8.68 -4.58
CA LEU A 30 5.82 -9.95 -5.23
C LEU A 30 7.34 -10.09 -5.46
N ALA A 31 8.00 -9.02 -5.92
CA ALA A 31 9.45 -8.97 -6.11
C ALA A 31 10.21 -9.17 -4.80
N ASP A 32 9.80 -8.52 -3.72
CA ASP A 32 10.42 -8.66 -2.39
C ASP A 32 10.41 -10.11 -1.89
N HIS A 33 9.40 -10.87 -2.28
CA HIS A 33 9.25 -12.28 -1.94
C HIS A 33 9.77 -13.25 -3.02
N GLY A 34 10.54 -12.75 -3.99
CA GLY A 34 11.30 -13.62 -4.89
C GLY A 34 10.83 -13.67 -6.32
N ALA A 35 9.75 -13.01 -6.71
CA ALA A 35 9.37 -12.95 -8.11
C ALA A 35 10.39 -12.17 -8.96
N ASP A 36 10.55 -12.58 -10.22
CA ASP A 36 11.29 -11.83 -11.24
C ASP A 36 10.34 -10.81 -11.87
N VAL A 37 10.53 -9.52 -11.56
CA VAL A 37 9.62 -8.46 -11.99
C VAL A 37 10.28 -7.58 -13.06
N ILE A 38 9.59 -7.44 -14.19
CA ILE A 38 9.96 -6.54 -15.28
C ILE A 38 8.92 -5.42 -15.32
N LYS A 39 9.33 -4.19 -14.95
CA LYS A 39 8.50 -3.00 -15.10
C LYS A 39 8.68 -2.40 -16.48
N ILE A 40 7.57 -2.24 -17.19
CA ILE A 40 7.52 -1.57 -18.50
C ILE A 40 6.91 -0.20 -18.30
N GLU A 41 7.68 0.83 -18.58
CA GLU A 41 7.21 2.21 -18.55
C GLU A 41 6.88 2.72 -19.96
N PRO A 42 5.91 3.63 -20.10
CA PRO A 42 5.68 4.31 -21.36
C PRO A 42 6.86 5.26 -21.68
N PRO A 43 6.96 5.80 -22.90
CA PRO A 43 8.04 6.72 -23.30
C PRO A 43 8.25 7.91 -22.34
N GLN A 44 7.17 8.39 -21.70
CA GLN A 44 7.19 9.50 -20.75
C GLN A 44 7.68 9.06 -19.34
N GLY A 45 7.74 7.77 -19.09
CA GLY A 45 8.02 7.21 -17.78
C GLY A 45 6.79 7.17 -16.86
N ASP A 46 7.00 6.60 -15.67
CA ASP A 46 6.04 6.70 -14.57
C ASP A 46 6.08 8.14 -14.02
N GLU A 47 4.92 8.77 -13.90
CA GLU A 47 4.81 10.16 -13.41
C GLU A 47 5.38 10.35 -11.99
N THR A 48 5.43 9.28 -11.19
CA THR A 48 6.04 9.32 -9.86
C THR A 48 7.54 9.55 -9.87
N ARG A 49 8.21 9.46 -11.03
CA ARG A 49 9.62 9.85 -11.17
C ARG A 49 9.86 11.34 -10.92
N ASP A 50 8.78 12.15 -10.99
CA ASP A 50 8.83 13.60 -10.79
C ASP A 50 8.16 14.03 -9.46
N TRP A 51 7.70 13.08 -8.61
CA TRP A 51 6.98 13.39 -7.38
C TRP A 51 7.86 13.34 -6.14
N GLY A 52 7.84 14.41 -5.36
CA GLY A 52 8.57 14.53 -4.11
C GLY A 52 10.07 14.87 -4.28
N PRO A 53 10.80 14.93 -3.18
CA PRO A 53 12.23 15.23 -3.19
C PRO A 53 13.04 14.11 -3.83
N ALA A 54 14.20 14.46 -4.38
CA ALA A 54 15.13 13.49 -4.92
C ALA A 54 15.88 12.71 -3.81
N MET A 55 16.05 11.42 -4.02
CA MET A 55 16.98 10.58 -3.27
C MET A 55 18.44 10.90 -3.70
N PRO A 56 19.46 10.48 -2.93
CA PRO A 56 20.86 10.75 -3.26
C PRO A 56 21.31 10.31 -4.67
N ASN A 57 20.65 9.31 -5.25
CA ASN A 57 20.90 8.84 -6.63
C ASN A 57 20.11 9.60 -7.71
N GLY A 58 19.39 10.66 -7.36
CA GLY A 58 18.61 11.48 -8.28
C GLY A 58 17.20 10.97 -8.61
N LEU A 59 16.82 9.78 -8.17
CA LEU A 59 15.46 9.28 -8.33
C LEU A 59 14.51 9.95 -7.33
N SER A 60 13.24 10.15 -7.71
CA SER A 60 12.23 10.69 -6.81
C SER A 60 11.98 9.75 -5.63
N SER A 61 11.75 10.29 -4.43
CA SER A 61 11.45 9.51 -3.24
C SER A 61 10.17 8.69 -3.37
N TYR A 62 9.20 9.17 -4.15
CA TYR A 62 7.96 8.44 -4.39
C TYR A 62 8.19 7.19 -5.25
N TYR A 63 8.90 7.35 -6.39
CA TYR A 63 9.28 6.23 -7.24
C TYR A 63 10.19 5.23 -6.49
N TRP A 64 11.11 5.75 -5.69
CA TRP A 64 12.05 4.97 -4.88
C TRP A 64 11.33 4.00 -3.92
N GLY A 65 10.26 4.46 -3.26
CA GLY A 65 9.52 3.67 -2.30
C GLY A 65 8.77 2.46 -2.86
N LEU A 66 8.56 2.40 -4.20
CA LEU A 66 7.62 1.48 -4.85
C LEU A 66 8.21 0.57 -5.93
N ASN A 67 9.52 0.72 -6.25
CA ASN A 67 10.06 0.05 -7.43
C ASN A 67 11.36 -0.72 -7.22
N ARG A 68 11.72 -1.02 -5.95
CA ARG A 68 12.85 -1.92 -5.67
C ARG A 68 12.60 -3.33 -6.20
N ASN A 69 13.68 -4.06 -6.44
CA ASN A 69 13.67 -5.44 -6.96
C ASN A 69 13.07 -5.61 -8.36
N LYS A 70 12.82 -4.53 -9.11
CA LYS A 70 12.32 -4.58 -10.49
C LYS A 70 13.42 -4.29 -11.50
N LEU A 71 13.39 -4.97 -12.63
CA LEU A 71 14.06 -4.56 -13.85
C LEU A 71 13.21 -3.49 -14.54
N ASN A 72 13.84 -2.55 -15.24
CA ASN A 72 13.14 -1.42 -15.89
C ASN A 72 13.46 -1.33 -17.38
N LEU A 73 12.39 -1.33 -18.18
CA LEU A 73 12.48 -1.04 -19.62
C LEU A 73 11.40 -0.03 -20.03
N ALA A 74 11.65 0.74 -21.10
CA ALA A 74 10.69 1.70 -21.62
C ALA A 74 10.23 1.31 -23.03
N LEU A 75 8.90 1.19 -23.19
CA LEU A 75 8.28 0.63 -24.39
C LEU A 75 6.96 1.33 -24.71
N ASP A 76 6.81 1.76 -25.96
CA ASP A 76 5.52 2.28 -26.45
C ASP A 76 4.57 1.14 -26.83
N LEU A 77 3.63 0.83 -25.93
CA LEU A 77 2.60 -0.20 -26.14
C LEU A 77 1.46 0.27 -27.08
N SER A 78 1.39 1.54 -27.41
CA SER A 78 0.45 2.03 -28.44
C SER A 78 0.88 1.63 -29.85
N HIS A 79 2.19 1.39 -30.05
CA HIS A 79 2.76 0.91 -31.31
C HIS A 79 2.63 -0.62 -31.43
N PRO A 80 2.30 -1.18 -32.61
CA PRO A 80 2.21 -2.64 -32.84
C PRO A 80 3.48 -3.38 -32.44
N ASP A 81 4.63 -2.92 -32.87
CA ASP A 81 5.93 -3.53 -32.54
C ASP A 81 6.20 -3.56 -31.02
N GLY A 82 5.71 -2.58 -30.27
CA GLY A 82 5.79 -2.57 -28.81
C GLY A 82 4.95 -3.66 -28.17
N ARG A 83 3.77 -3.93 -28.74
CA ARG A 83 2.92 -5.05 -28.31
C ARG A 83 3.53 -6.41 -28.66
N ASP A 84 4.22 -6.52 -29.79
CA ASP A 84 4.93 -7.74 -30.14
C ASP A 84 6.05 -8.06 -29.14
N VAL A 85 6.78 -7.03 -28.69
CA VAL A 85 7.75 -7.16 -27.59
C VAL A 85 7.05 -7.59 -26.30
N LEU A 86 5.94 -6.96 -25.93
CA LEU A 86 5.16 -7.35 -24.74
C LEU A 86 4.73 -8.82 -24.84
N PHE A 87 4.19 -9.26 -25.97
CA PHE A 87 3.77 -10.65 -26.16
C PHE A 87 4.93 -11.63 -25.96
N ARG A 88 6.12 -11.26 -26.46
CA ARG A 88 7.33 -12.06 -26.23
C ARG A 88 7.69 -12.22 -24.75
N LEU A 89 7.53 -11.15 -23.96
CA LEU A 89 7.72 -11.20 -22.51
C LEU A 89 6.65 -12.06 -21.82
N LEU A 90 5.40 -11.98 -22.30
CA LEU A 90 4.27 -12.73 -21.74
C LEU A 90 4.31 -14.24 -22.02
N GLU A 91 5.05 -14.71 -23.01
CA GLU A 91 5.21 -16.15 -23.29
C GLU A 91 5.69 -16.96 -22.07
N THR A 92 6.43 -16.32 -21.18
CA THR A 92 6.96 -16.96 -19.98
C THR A 92 6.54 -16.27 -18.68
N ALA A 93 5.65 -15.29 -18.76
CA ALA A 93 5.14 -14.60 -17.59
C ALA A 93 4.04 -15.40 -16.90
N ASP A 94 4.04 -15.34 -15.58
CA ASP A 94 3.00 -15.90 -14.73
C ASP A 94 1.91 -14.89 -14.40
N VAL A 95 2.31 -13.62 -14.27
CA VAL A 95 1.45 -12.53 -13.84
C VAL A 95 1.69 -11.30 -14.72
N LEU A 96 0.61 -10.65 -15.10
CA LEU A 96 0.59 -9.31 -15.68
C LEU A 96 -0.14 -8.39 -14.71
N VAL A 97 0.45 -7.25 -14.37
CA VAL A 97 -0.19 -6.22 -13.52
C VAL A 97 -0.32 -4.93 -14.30
N ASP A 98 -1.50 -4.35 -14.33
CA ASP A 98 -1.74 -3.03 -14.89
C ASP A 98 -2.71 -2.20 -14.03
N ASN A 99 -2.71 -0.89 -14.25
CA ASN A 99 -3.70 0.02 -13.69
C ASN A 99 -4.13 1.08 -14.71
N PHE A 100 -4.29 0.67 -15.95
CA PHE A 100 -4.80 1.53 -17.01
C PHE A 100 -6.28 1.84 -16.82
N LYS A 101 -6.70 2.94 -17.45
CA LYS A 101 -8.14 3.21 -17.59
C LYS A 101 -8.81 2.09 -18.37
N GLN A 102 -10.02 1.72 -17.95
CA GLN A 102 -10.82 0.71 -18.65
C GLN A 102 -10.88 1.00 -20.16
N GLY A 103 -10.77 -0.06 -20.95
CA GLY A 103 -10.79 0.00 -22.40
C GLY A 103 -9.44 0.37 -23.04
N THR A 104 -8.39 0.62 -22.27
CA THR A 104 -7.07 0.97 -22.83
C THR A 104 -6.42 -0.25 -23.48
N LEU A 105 -6.36 -1.37 -22.78
CA LEU A 105 -5.79 -2.62 -23.31
C LEU A 105 -6.62 -3.15 -24.48
N GLU A 106 -7.94 -3.04 -24.42
CA GLU A 106 -8.85 -3.43 -25.50
C GLU A 106 -8.60 -2.60 -26.76
N ARG A 107 -8.45 -1.27 -26.64
CA ARG A 107 -8.10 -0.39 -27.79
C ARG A 107 -6.76 -0.76 -28.42
N TRP A 108 -5.83 -1.27 -27.64
CA TRP A 108 -4.53 -1.75 -28.14
C TRP A 108 -4.59 -3.20 -28.67
N GLY A 109 -5.74 -3.88 -28.57
CA GLY A 109 -5.90 -5.25 -28.99
C GLY A 109 -5.22 -6.27 -28.06
N ILE A 110 -4.99 -5.90 -26.81
CA ILE A 110 -4.38 -6.73 -25.75
C ILE A 110 -5.29 -6.86 -24.53
N GLY A 111 -6.60 -6.72 -24.71
CA GLY A 111 -7.59 -6.95 -23.66
C GLY A 111 -7.58 -8.41 -23.20
N TYR A 112 -7.93 -8.63 -21.91
CA TYR A 112 -7.92 -9.99 -21.36
C TYR A 112 -8.89 -10.91 -22.08
N ALA A 113 -10.15 -10.50 -22.23
CA ALA A 113 -11.21 -11.34 -22.83
C ALA A 113 -10.97 -11.63 -24.31
N ASP A 114 -10.43 -10.66 -25.04
CA ASP A 114 -10.33 -10.68 -26.50
C ASP A 114 -8.99 -11.24 -27.00
N CYS A 115 -7.95 -11.25 -26.14
CA CYS A 115 -6.61 -11.63 -26.56
C CYS A 115 -5.87 -12.46 -25.50
N LEU A 116 -5.63 -11.92 -24.30
CA LEU A 116 -4.67 -12.52 -23.36
C LEU A 116 -5.11 -13.88 -22.86
N ARG A 117 -6.40 -14.09 -22.60
CA ARG A 117 -6.97 -15.36 -22.10
C ARG A 117 -6.71 -16.52 -23.04
N GLU A 118 -6.87 -16.30 -24.34
CA GLU A 118 -6.69 -17.34 -25.35
C GLU A 118 -5.21 -17.58 -25.64
N ARG A 119 -4.45 -16.48 -25.80
CA ARG A 119 -3.04 -16.54 -26.18
C ARG A 119 -2.14 -17.03 -25.04
N PHE A 120 -2.47 -16.68 -23.80
CA PHE A 120 -1.70 -17.02 -22.60
C PHE A 120 -2.61 -17.63 -21.52
N PRO A 121 -3.12 -18.86 -21.73
CA PRO A 121 -4.17 -19.43 -20.87
C PRO A 121 -3.75 -19.66 -19.42
N ARG A 122 -2.45 -19.59 -19.11
CA ARG A 122 -1.91 -19.73 -17.76
C ARG A 122 -1.63 -18.38 -17.08
N LEU A 123 -1.77 -17.27 -17.80
CA LEU A 123 -1.46 -15.94 -17.30
C LEU A 123 -2.51 -15.48 -16.28
N VAL A 124 -2.06 -15.05 -15.11
CA VAL A 124 -2.88 -14.29 -14.16
C VAL A 124 -2.77 -12.81 -14.51
N HIS A 125 -3.86 -12.20 -14.94
CA HIS A 125 -3.91 -10.79 -15.29
C HIS A 125 -4.60 -10.00 -14.17
N CYS A 126 -3.85 -9.16 -13.45
CA CYS A 126 -4.35 -8.31 -12.38
C CYS A 126 -4.49 -6.86 -12.86
N SER A 127 -5.72 -6.38 -12.98
CA SER A 127 -6.05 -4.99 -13.30
C SER A 127 -6.51 -4.25 -12.04
N ILE A 128 -5.96 -3.05 -11.81
CA ILE A 128 -6.33 -2.20 -10.67
C ILE A 128 -6.91 -0.89 -11.21
N SER A 129 -8.17 -0.62 -10.94
CA SER A 129 -8.89 0.54 -11.47
C SER A 129 -9.48 1.41 -10.36
N GLY A 130 -10.03 2.58 -10.73
CA GLY A 130 -10.72 3.44 -9.76
C GLY A 130 -12.04 2.85 -9.26
N TYR A 131 -12.80 2.19 -10.17
CA TYR A 131 -14.20 1.86 -9.93
C TYR A 131 -14.63 0.48 -10.47
N GLY A 132 -13.69 -0.37 -10.86
CA GLY A 132 -13.98 -1.70 -11.42
C GLY A 132 -14.44 -1.68 -12.89
N THR A 133 -14.69 -2.89 -13.40
CA THR A 133 -15.17 -3.11 -14.77
C THR A 133 -16.70 -3.04 -14.81
N GLY A 134 -17.25 -1.97 -15.35
CA GLY A 134 -18.69 -1.75 -15.45
C GLY A 134 -19.23 -0.73 -14.46
N GLY A 135 -20.54 -0.48 -14.56
CA GLY A 135 -21.20 0.54 -13.73
C GLY A 135 -21.00 1.99 -14.20
N PRO A 136 -21.61 2.95 -13.51
CA PRO A 136 -21.69 4.34 -13.98
C PRO A 136 -20.35 5.08 -13.96
N LEU A 137 -19.39 4.65 -13.13
CA LEU A 137 -18.11 5.33 -12.94
C LEU A 137 -16.93 4.63 -13.65
N ALA A 138 -17.10 3.45 -14.21
CA ALA A 138 -16.01 2.61 -14.74
C ALA A 138 -15.08 3.33 -15.73
N ARG A 139 -15.61 4.25 -16.55
CA ARG A 139 -14.84 5.00 -17.55
C ARG A 139 -14.05 6.21 -17.00
N PHE A 140 -14.28 6.57 -15.73
CA PHE A 140 -13.65 7.74 -15.14
C PHE A 140 -12.32 7.36 -14.44
N PRO A 141 -11.37 8.30 -14.37
CA PRO A 141 -10.14 8.09 -13.61
C PRO A 141 -10.46 8.06 -12.12
N GLY A 142 -9.78 7.19 -11.39
CA GLY A 142 -9.81 7.14 -9.93
C GLY A 142 -8.44 7.47 -9.36
N TYR A 143 -8.44 8.25 -8.27
CA TYR A 143 -7.27 8.50 -7.43
C TYR A 143 -7.64 8.25 -5.97
N ASP A 144 -6.65 7.88 -5.17
CA ASP A 144 -6.81 7.58 -3.74
C ASP A 144 -7.67 8.61 -2.98
N ALA A 145 -7.34 9.90 -3.11
CA ALA A 145 -8.08 10.96 -2.41
C ALA A 145 -9.56 11.04 -2.84
N VAL A 146 -9.84 10.77 -4.12
CA VAL A 146 -11.22 10.74 -4.64
C VAL A 146 -11.96 9.52 -4.10
N ALA A 147 -11.31 8.36 -4.05
CA ALA A 147 -11.87 7.13 -3.48
C ALA A 147 -12.14 7.29 -1.97
N GLN A 148 -11.24 7.91 -1.19
CA GLN A 148 -11.48 8.22 0.22
C GLN A 148 -12.72 9.10 0.41
N GLY A 149 -12.92 10.12 -0.42
CA GLY A 149 -14.10 10.99 -0.35
C GLY A 149 -15.38 10.26 -0.75
N LEU A 150 -15.38 9.60 -1.90
CA LEU A 150 -16.55 8.96 -2.48
C LEU A 150 -17.04 7.77 -1.64
N ALA A 151 -16.14 6.99 -1.06
CA ALA A 151 -16.47 5.86 -0.21
C ALA A 151 -16.88 6.25 1.23
N GLY A 152 -16.88 7.54 1.57
CA GLY A 152 -17.26 8.01 2.90
C GLY A 152 -16.16 7.99 3.95
N PHE A 153 -14.93 7.63 3.59
CA PHE A 153 -13.79 7.56 4.52
C PHE A 153 -13.50 8.91 5.18
N MET A 154 -13.58 10.00 4.39
CA MET A 154 -13.34 11.34 4.90
C MET A 154 -14.42 11.81 5.88
N SER A 155 -15.65 11.33 5.77
CA SER A 155 -16.77 11.75 6.64
C SER A 155 -16.60 11.32 8.09
N ILE A 156 -15.79 10.29 8.33
CA ILE A 156 -15.51 9.73 9.66
C ILE A 156 -14.10 10.07 10.15
N ASN A 157 -13.29 10.76 9.34
CA ASN A 157 -11.92 11.14 9.67
C ASN A 157 -11.82 12.65 9.89
N GLY A 158 -11.44 13.06 11.10
CA GLY A 158 -11.28 14.46 11.50
C GLY A 158 -11.78 14.73 12.90
N GLU A 159 -11.72 15.99 13.31
CA GLU A 159 -12.26 16.45 14.59
C GLU A 159 -13.79 16.54 14.52
N PRO A 160 -14.50 16.33 15.65
CA PRO A 160 -15.96 16.46 15.72
C PRO A 160 -16.44 17.82 15.22
N GLY A 161 -17.35 17.83 14.23
CA GLY A 161 -17.85 19.06 13.62
C GLY A 161 -16.85 19.80 12.73
N GLY A 162 -15.65 19.25 12.53
CA GLY A 162 -14.63 19.82 11.65
C GLY A 162 -14.84 19.51 10.18
N MET A 163 -13.97 20.02 9.32
CA MET A 163 -13.93 19.65 7.90
C MET A 163 -13.54 18.18 7.74
N PRO A 164 -14.18 17.44 6.82
CA PRO A 164 -13.73 16.09 6.46
C PRO A 164 -12.27 16.07 6.03
N LEU A 165 -11.48 15.16 6.58
CA LEU A 165 -10.04 15.06 6.31
C LEU A 165 -9.73 13.73 5.60
N LYS A 166 -8.86 13.80 4.59
CA LYS A 166 -8.25 12.59 4.04
C LYS A 166 -7.13 12.08 4.96
N VAL A 167 -6.86 10.80 4.92
CA VAL A 167 -5.60 10.27 5.44
C VAL A 167 -4.44 10.81 4.57
N PRO A 168 -3.34 11.32 5.16
CA PRO A 168 -2.31 12.06 4.41
C PRO A 168 -1.50 11.22 3.42
N PHE A 169 -1.44 9.91 3.57
CA PHE A 169 -0.81 9.00 2.61
C PHE A 169 -1.88 8.25 1.80
N PRO A 170 -1.55 7.64 0.64
CA PRO A 170 -2.52 6.96 -0.23
C PRO A 170 -2.96 5.61 0.36
N VAL A 171 -3.80 5.67 1.40
CA VAL A 171 -4.23 4.51 2.20
C VAL A 171 -5.10 3.54 1.42
N VAL A 172 -5.93 4.03 0.51
CA VAL A 172 -6.80 3.20 -0.35
C VAL A 172 -5.97 2.51 -1.42
N ASP A 173 -5.03 3.22 -2.05
CA ASP A 173 -4.08 2.62 -2.98
C ASP A 173 -3.22 1.53 -2.32
N PHE A 174 -2.76 1.78 -1.09
CA PHE A 174 -2.03 0.77 -0.31
C PHE A 174 -2.88 -0.48 -0.08
N ALA A 175 -4.12 -0.30 0.37
CA ALA A 175 -5.04 -1.41 0.62
C ALA A 175 -5.40 -2.16 -0.68
N ALA A 176 -5.62 -1.44 -1.78
CA ALA A 176 -5.87 -2.03 -3.11
C ALA A 176 -4.65 -2.83 -3.60
N GLY A 177 -3.45 -2.30 -3.41
CA GLY A 177 -2.21 -3.01 -3.72
C GLY A 177 -2.05 -4.31 -2.90
N MET A 178 -2.37 -4.28 -1.60
CA MET A 178 -2.39 -5.48 -0.76
C MET A 178 -3.47 -6.49 -1.18
N SER A 179 -4.67 -6.00 -1.56
CA SER A 179 -5.74 -6.83 -2.10
C SER A 179 -5.32 -7.49 -3.42
N ALA A 180 -4.62 -6.75 -4.28
CA ALA A 180 -4.05 -7.27 -5.51
C ALA A 180 -3.01 -8.38 -5.25
N VAL A 181 -2.07 -8.17 -4.31
CA VAL A 181 -1.12 -9.22 -3.89
C VAL A 181 -1.85 -10.49 -3.46
N SER A 182 -2.82 -10.36 -2.56
CA SER A 182 -3.58 -11.51 -2.04
C SER A 182 -4.34 -12.23 -3.15
N SER A 183 -4.99 -11.49 -4.04
CA SER A 183 -5.77 -12.06 -5.14
C SER A 183 -4.90 -12.72 -6.21
N VAL A 184 -3.74 -12.14 -6.52
CA VAL A 184 -2.74 -12.76 -7.41
C VAL A 184 -2.26 -14.08 -6.81
N LEU A 185 -1.94 -14.12 -5.52
CA LEU A 185 -1.51 -15.36 -4.85
C LEU A 185 -2.62 -16.42 -4.85
N LEU A 186 -3.89 -16.04 -4.60
CA LEU A 186 -5.03 -16.94 -4.71
C LEU A 186 -5.18 -17.50 -6.12
N ALA A 187 -5.04 -16.67 -7.15
CA ALA A 187 -5.09 -17.09 -8.54
C ALA A 187 -3.93 -18.04 -8.91
N LEU A 188 -2.71 -17.77 -8.43
CA LEU A 188 -1.57 -18.67 -8.62
C LEU A 188 -1.76 -20.01 -7.92
N VAL A 189 -2.30 -20.02 -6.70
CA VAL A 189 -2.64 -21.27 -5.98
C VAL A 189 -3.73 -22.04 -6.71
N GLU A 190 -4.79 -21.39 -7.18
CA GLU A 190 -5.85 -22.02 -7.95
C GLU A 190 -5.30 -22.63 -9.25
N ARG A 191 -4.42 -21.92 -9.95
CA ARG A 191 -3.74 -22.39 -11.18
C ARG A 191 -2.97 -23.70 -11.00
N THR A 192 -2.51 -24.01 -9.78
CA THR A 192 -1.83 -25.30 -9.53
C THR A 192 -2.77 -26.48 -9.68
N ARG A 193 -4.08 -26.27 -9.56
CA ARG A 193 -5.13 -27.29 -9.70
C ARG A 193 -5.73 -27.32 -11.11
N SER A 194 -6.11 -26.14 -11.63
CA SER A 194 -6.77 -26.03 -12.93
C SER A 194 -5.81 -26.04 -14.12
N GLY A 195 -4.56 -25.61 -13.91
CA GLY A 195 -3.61 -25.31 -14.96
C GLY A 195 -3.87 -23.96 -15.67
N LEU A 196 -4.93 -23.23 -15.31
CA LEU A 196 -5.38 -22.01 -15.97
C LEU A 196 -5.10 -20.77 -15.13
N GLY A 197 -4.76 -19.68 -15.79
CA GLY A 197 -4.77 -18.34 -15.19
C GLY A 197 -6.17 -17.74 -15.21
N GLN A 198 -6.29 -16.54 -14.68
CA GLN A 198 -7.57 -15.81 -14.63
C GLN A 198 -7.36 -14.30 -14.57
N HIS A 199 -8.44 -13.55 -14.84
CA HIS A 199 -8.47 -12.12 -14.59
C HIS A 199 -8.78 -11.84 -13.13
N VAL A 200 -8.03 -10.93 -12.54
CA VAL A 200 -8.19 -10.39 -11.18
C VAL A 200 -8.51 -8.91 -11.33
N ASP A 201 -9.71 -8.51 -10.99
CA ASP A 201 -10.19 -7.12 -11.06
C ASP A 201 -10.25 -6.53 -9.65
N ILE A 202 -9.45 -5.53 -9.39
CA ILE A 202 -9.39 -4.78 -8.12
C ILE A 202 -9.77 -3.33 -8.40
N ASP A 203 -10.57 -2.74 -7.52
CA ASP A 203 -10.88 -1.32 -7.63
C ASP A 203 -10.75 -0.59 -6.30
N LEU A 204 -10.42 0.71 -6.39
CA LEU A 204 -10.20 1.56 -5.23
C LEU A 204 -11.49 1.78 -4.44
N PHE A 205 -12.63 1.95 -5.12
CA PHE A 205 -13.90 2.24 -4.46
C PHE A 205 -14.39 1.06 -3.61
N SER A 206 -14.41 -0.14 -4.17
CA SER A 206 -14.79 -1.36 -3.44
C SER A 206 -13.81 -1.66 -2.30
N THR A 207 -12.51 -1.43 -2.55
CA THR A 207 -11.48 -1.56 -1.51
C THR A 207 -11.76 -0.60 -0.36
N ALA A 208 -12.01 0.68 -0.64
CA ALA A 208 -12.31 1.67 0.38
C ALA A 208 -13.59 1.33 1.17
N LEU A 209 -14.65 0.86 0.49
CA LEU A 209 -15.88 0.40 1.17
C LEU A 209 -15.58 -0.78 2.12
N SER A 210 -14.77 -1.73 1.73
CA SER A 210 -14.39 -2.87 2.58
C SER A 210 -13.62 -2.45 3.83
N MET A 211 -12.84 -1.37 3.76
CA MET A 211 -12.09 -0.81 4.89
C MET A 211 -12.97 -0.12 5.93
N LEU A 212 -14.21 0.24 5.62
CA LEU A 212 -15.11 0.91 6.57
C LEU A 212 -15.61 0.00 7.70
N HIS A 213 -15.32 -1.30 7.67
CA HIS A 213 -15.62 -2.17 8.80
C HIS A 213 -14.78 -1.78 10.04
N PRO A 214 -15.36 -1.74 11.28
CA PRO A 214 -16.73 -2.11 11.68
C PRO A 214 -17.75 -0.96 11.63
N VAL A 215 -17.36 0.23 11.19
CA VAL A 215 -18.24 1.42 11.16
C VAL A 215 -19.45 1.21 10.25
N SER A 216 -19.21 0.61 9.07
CA SER A 216 -20.28 0.27 8.11
C SER A 216 -21.30 -0.72 8.69
N THR A 217 -20.86 -1.74 9.42
CA THR A 217 -21.75 -2.71 10.05
C THR A 217 -22.53 -2.10 11.22
N SER A 218 -21.96 -1.16 11.95
CA SER A 218 -22.69 -0.40 12.98
C SER A 218 -23.81 0.42 12.35
N TRP A 219 -23.53 1.14 11.27
CA TRP A 219 -24.56 1.87 10.53
C TRP A 219 -25.66 0.94 10.00
N MET A 220 -25.31 -0.20 9.42
CA MET A 220 -26.30 -1.18 8.94
C MET A 220 -27.21 -1.70 10.06
N ALA A 221 -26.69 -1.83 11.29
CA ALA A 221 -27.43 -2.33 12.44
C ALA A 221 -28.32 -1.27 13.08
N THR A 222 -27.93 0.00 13.09
CA THR A 222 -28.61 1.06 13.84
C THR A 222 -29.29 2.09 12.95
N GLY A 223 -28.90 2.23 11.70
CA GLY A 223 -29.30 3.32 10.81
C GLY A 223 -28.64 4.66 11.13
N GLU A 224 -27.85 4.75 12.20
CA GLU A 224 -27.14 5.97 12.58
C GLU A 224 -25.96 6.23 11.68
N VAL A 225 -25.93 7.41 11.03
CA VAL A 225 -24.82 7.80 10.14
C VAL A 225 -23.59 8.14 10.97
N PRO A 226 -22.46 7.45 10.75
CA PRO A 226 -21.22 7.72 11.47
C PRO A 226 -20.69 9.12 11.18
N VAL A 227 -20.08 9.75 12.18
CA VAL A 227 -19.44 11.06 12.08
C VAL A 227 -18.01 11.00 12.60
N ALA A 228 -17.20 12.01 12.29
CA ALA A 228 -15.86 12.14 12.82
C ALA A 228 -15.88 12.31 14.36
N THR A 229 -15.01 11.56 15.05
CA THR A 229 -14.89 11.53 16.52
C THR A 229 -13.49 11.89 17.01
N GLY A 230 -12.63 12.43 16.14
CA GLY A 230 -11.23 12.71 16.46
C GLY A 230 -10.46 11.43 16.79
N ASN A 231 -9.73 11.48 17.91
CA ASN A 231 -8.92 10.35 18.38
C ASN A 231 -9.68 9.35 19.27
N VAL A 232 -11.01 9.43 19.30
CA VAL A 232 -11.86 8.63 20.20
C VAL A 232 -12.47 7.46 19.44
N TYR A 233 -12.49 6.28 20.06
CA TYR A 233 -13.27 5.15 19.58
C TYR A 233 -14.61 5.06 20.31
N GLY A 234 -15.71 5.26 19.59
CA GLY A 234 -17.05 5.45 20.19
C GLY A 234 -17.52 4.35 21.13
N ALA A 235 -17.16 3.08 20.84
CA ALA A 235 -17.64 1.91 21.59
C ALA A 235 -16.86 1.60 22.89
N ILE A 236 -15.71 2.21 23.11
CA ILE A 236 -14.79 1.91 24.22
C ILE A 236 -14.31 3.19 24.91
N ALA A 237 -14.27 3.20 26.24
CA ALA A 237 -13.67 4.25 27.04
C ALA A 237 -12.88 3.67 28.25
N PRO A 238 -11.68 4.21 28.55
CA PRO A 238 -10.94 5.18 27.74
C PRO A 238 -10.35 4.53 26.48
N TYR A 239 -10.30 5.26 25.38
CA TYR A 239 -9.59 4.92 24.16
C TYR A 239 -9.34 6.23 23.39
N GLY A 240 -8.13 6.73 23.42
CA GLY A 240 -7.84 8.04 22.86
C GLY A 240 -6.38 8.48 23.00
N VAL A 241 -6.15 9.76 22.78
CA VAL A 241 -4.85 10.43 22.90
C VAL A 241 -4.90 11.41 24.05
N TYR A 242 -3.91 11.31 24.95
CA TYR A 242 -3.84 12.11 26.16
C TYR A 242 -2.56 12.95 26.19
N PRO A 243 -2.63 14.21 26.67
CA PRO A 243 -1.46 15.08 26.74
C PRO A 243 -0.47 14.59 27.79
N CYS A 244 0.83 14.78 27.54
CA CYS A 244 1.90 14.67 28.50
C CYS A 244 2.80 15.92 28.40
N LYS A 245 3.78 16.07 29.30
CA LYS A 245 4.66 17.24 29.35
C LYS A 245 5.44 17.50 28.05
N ASP A 246 5.81 16.46 27.34
CA ASP A 246 6.68 16.55 26.16
C ASP A 246 5.99 16.17 24.84
N LYS A 247 5.24 15.08 24.80
CA LYS A 247 4.46 14.67 23.64
C LYS A 247 3.28 13.79 24.07
N PRO A 248 2.15 13.79 23.34
CA PRO A 248 0.99 13.02 23.75
C PRO A 248 1.23 11.51 23.65
N VAL A 249 0.42 10.76 24.40
CA VAL A 249 0.37 9.28 24.36
C VAL A 249 -0.99 8.80 23.89
N ALA A 250 -1.00 7.74 23.10
CA ALA A 250 -2.20 7.00 22.75
C ALA A 250 -2.34 5.80 23.70
N THR A 251 -3.53 5.63 24.30
CA THR A 251 -3.80 4.49 25.18
C THR A 251 -5.27 4.09 25.13
N GLY A 252 -5.58 2.86 25.55
CA GLY A 252 -6.94 2.36 25.60
C GLY A 252 -7.13 1.19 26.55
N ALA A 253 -8.31 1.13 27.18
CA ALA A 253 -8.70 0.04 28.07
C ALA A 253 -10.03 -0.56 27.65
N GLY A 254 -9.97 -1.61 26.81
CA GLY A 254 -11.14 -2.23 26.18
C GLY A 254 -12.07 -3.02 27.12
N ASN A 255 -11.69 -3.23 28.38
CA ASN A 255 -12.51 -3.93 29.37
C ASN A 255 -12.25 -3.43 30.79
N ASN A 256 -13.12 -3.84 31.75
CA ASN A 256 -13.05 -3.36 33.12
C ASN A 256 -11.75 -3.73 33.84
N ARG A 257 -11.19 -4.91 33.55
CA ARG A 257 -9.93 -5.35 34.15
C ARG A 257 -8.76 -4.49 33.69
N THR A 258 -8.69 -4.19 32.40
CA THR A 258 -7.65 -3.32 31.83
C THR A 258 -7.82 -1.88 32.34
N PHE A 259 -9.06 -1.40 32.48
CA PHE A 259 -9.33 -0.08 33.09
C PHE A 259 -8.85 0.01 34.54
N ALA A 260 -9.15 -1.01 35.38
CA ALA A 260 -8.67 -1.03 36.76
C ALA A 260 -7.14 -0.95 36.86
N ARG A 261 -6.41 -1.67 35.98
CA ARG A 261 -4.94 -1.60 35.91
C ARG A 261 -4.44 -0.22 35.45
N LEU A 262 -5.14 0.40 34.47
CA LEU A 262 -4.79 1.72 34.00
C LEU A 262 -4.85 2.76 35.11
N VAL A 263 -5.96 2.82 35.84
CA VAL A 263 -6.14 3.81 36.91
C VAL A 263 -5.26 3.53 38.14
N GLU A 264 -4.96 2.26 38.44
CA GLU A 264 -4.00 1.86 39.46
C GLU A 264 -2.58 2.36 39.10
N ALA A 265 -2.14 2.12 37.86
CA ALA A 265 -0.81 2.55 37.37
C ALA A 265 -0.66 4.06 37.31
N LEU A 266 -1.75 4.79 37.13
CA LEU A 266 -1.78 6.28 37.22
C LEU A 266 -1.96 6.81 38.67
N GLY A 267 -2.09 5.95 39.66
CA GLY A 267 -2.16 6.31 41.07
C GLY A 267 -3.55 6.74 41.56
N VAL A 268 -4.61 6.38 40.84
CA VAL A 268 -6.02 6.72 41.13
C VAL A 268 -6.94 5.48 41.10
N PRO A 269 -6.63 4.42 41.89
CA PRO A 269 -7.36 3.14 41.82
C PRO A 269 -8.85 3.27 42.21
N GLU A 270 -9.24 4.32 42.94
CA GLU A 270 -10.62 4.63 43.33
C GLU A 270 -11.52 4.82 42.11
N LEU A 271 -11.01 5.32 40.97
CA LEU A 271 -11.80 5.49 39.74
C LEU A 271 -12.36 4.17 39.22
N ALA A 272 -11.73 3.04 39.49
CA ALA A 272 -12.26 1.73 39.10
C ALA A 272 -13.55 1.36 39.85
N ARG A 273 -13.82 2.02 41.00
CA ARG A 273 -15.01 1.79 41.84
C ARG A 273 -16.03 2.93 41.73
N ASP A 274 -15.69 4.00 41.02
CA ASP A 274 -16.61 5.12 40.79
C ASP A 274 -17.80 4.61 39.93
N PRO A 275 -19.07 4.79 40.37
CA PRO A 275 -20.22 4.32 39.59
C PRO A 275 -20.28 4.84 38.14
N ARG A 276 -19.69 6.01 37.88
CA ARG A 276 -19.61 6.58 36.52
C ARG A 276 -18.66 5.80 35.61
N PHE A 277 -17.71 5.03 36.16
CA PHE A 277 -16.63 4.39 35.41
C PHE A 277 -16.54 2.88 35.61
N ALA A 278 -17.38 2.29 36.43
CA ALA A 278 -17.33 0.87 36.82
C ALA A 278 -17.49 -0.10 35.65
N THR A 279 -18.27 0.27 34.64
CA THR A 279 -18.47 -0.54 33.42
C THR A 279 -18.09 0.23 32.16
N ASN A 280 -17.79 -0.46 31.06
CA ASN A 280 -17.51 0.22 29.80
C ASN A 280 -18.66 1.12 29.34
N ALA A 281 -19.90 0.65 29.48
CA ALA A 281 -21.09 1.44 29.11
C ALA A 281 -21.16 2.75 29.90
N GLN A 282 -20.89 2.69 31.21
CA GLN A 282 -20.85 3.88 32.07
C GLN A 282 -19.69 4.80 31.70
N ARG A 283 -18.51 4.25 31.43
CA ARG A 283 -17.37 5.04 30.96
C ARG A 283 -17.64 5.75 29.63
N VAL A 284 -18.28 5.06 28.68
CA VAL A 284 -18.71 5.67 27.41
C VAL A 284 -19.73 6.80 27.65
N ALA A 285 -20.72 6.58 28.54
CA ALA A 285 -21.71 7.60 28.87
C ALA A 285 -21.12 8.83 29.58
N HIS A 286 -20.00 8.66 30.33
CA HIS A 286 -19.31 9.71 31.07
C HIS A 286 -17.91 9.99 30.52
N ARG A 287 -17.71 9.80 29.22
CA ARG A 287 -16.42 9.88 28.55
C ARG A 287 -15.68 11.19 28.81
N ASP A 288 -16.35 12.31 28.60
CA ASP A 288 -15.73 13.64 28.73
C ASP A 288 -15.15 13.86 30.14
N ALA A 289 -15.87 13.42 31.16
CA ALA A 289 -15.39 13.49 32.54
C ALA A 289 -14.17 12.58 32.77
N LEU A 290 -14.20 11.35 32.21
CA LEU A 290 -13.11 10.41 32.33
C LEU A 290 -11.87 10.89 31.57
N ASP A 291 -12.02 11.32 30.31
CA ASP A 291 -10.92 11.80 29.47
C ASP A 291 -10.29 13.08 30.04
N THR A 292 -11.11 13.96 30.62
CA THR A 292 -10.60 15.15 31.35
C THR A 292 -9.72 14.75 32.54
N LEU A 293 -10.18 13.81 33.39
CA LEU A 293 -9.42 13.33 34.54
C LEU A 293 -8.10 12.66 34.11
N LEU A 294 -8.16 11.77 33.15
CA LEU A 294 -6.97 11.06 32.62
C LEU A 294 -5.99 12.05 31.99
N GLY A 295 -6.50 13.03 31.23
CA GLY A 295 -5.69 14.07 30.61
C GLY A 295 -4.96 14.93 31.61
N GLN A 296 -5.61 15.29 32.72
CA GLN A 296 -4.98 16.03 33.84
C GLN A 296 -3.87 15.22 34.51
N LEU A 297 -4.09 13.93 34.74
CA LEU A 297 -3.09 13.04 35.34
C LEU A 297 -1.86 12.86 34.46
N THR A 298 -2.08 12.61 33.16
CA THR A 298 -0.98 12.37 32.22
C THR A 298 -0.20 13.64 31.87
N ALA A 299 -0.86 14.83 31.87
CA ALA A 299 -0.21 16.11 31.62
C ALA A 299 0.89 16.45 32.63
N GLU A 300 0.82 15.89 33.85
CA GLU A 300 1.85 16.06 34.89
C GLU A 300 3.05 15.13 34.74
N LEU A 301 3.03 14.19 33.77
CA LEU A 301 4.05 13.18 33.54
C LEU A 301 4.69 13.37 32.14
N ARG A 302 5.88 12.83 31.97
CA ARG A 302 6.48 12.69 30.63
C ARG A 302 5.88 11.47 29.92
N ALA A 303 5.89 11.49 28.61
CA ALA A 303 5.33 10.39 27.78
C ALA A 303 6.02 9.05 28.08
N ASP A 304 7.34 9.03 28.24
CA ASP A 304 8.10 7.83 28.59
C ASP A 304 7.69 7.24 29.94
N GLU A 305 7.45 8.08 30.96
CA GLU A 305 6.97 7.64 32.27
C GLU A 305 5.57 7.02 32.21
N VAL A 306 4.64 7.65 31.45
CA VAL A 306 3.27 7.11 31.26
C VAL A 306 3.32 5.79 30.52
N VAL A 307 4.09 5.70 29.44
CA VAL A 307 4.23 4.48 28.64
C VAL A 307 4.81 3.35 29.49
N GLU A 308 5.87 3.60 30.23
CA GLU A 308 6.50 2.57 31.10
C GLU A 308 5.52 2.03 32.14
N ARG A 309 4.86 2.93 32.90
CA ARG A 309 3.89 2.55 33.94
C ARG A 309 2.73 1.71 33.37
N LEU A 310 2.13 2.19 32.30
CA LEU A 310 0.96 1.53 31.71
C LEU A 310 1.31 0.23 31.01
N MET A 311 2.43 0.16 30.29
CA MET A 311 2.89 -1.07 29.64
C MET A 311 3.26 -2.15 30.67
N GLN A 312 3.92 -1.79 31.77
CA GLN A 312 4.21 -2.73 32.88
C GLN A 312 2.94 -3.25 33.55
N ALA A 313 1.89 -2.44 33.62
CA ALA A 313 0.56 -2.85 34.08
C ALA A 313 -0.23 -3.67 33.04
N GLY A 314 0.32 -3.92 31.84
CA GLY A 314 -0.33 -4.64 30.77
C GLY A 314 -1.44 -3.85 30.08
N VAL A 315 -1.30 -2.54 30.02
CA VAL A 315 -2.17 -1.61 29.29
C VAL A 315 -1.44 -1.15 28.03
N ALA A 316 -2.03 -1.37 26.87
CA ALA A 316 -1.44 -0.95 25.60
C ALA A 316 -1.35 0.57 25.53
N THR A 317 -0.12 1.08 25.43
CA THR A 317 0.17 2.51 25.43
C THR A 317 1.40 2.79 24.58
N GLY A 318 1.40 3.91 23.87
CA GLY A 318 2.54 4.35 23.10
C GLY A 318 2.55 5.87 22.89
N PRO A 319 3.74 6.48 22.72
CA PRO A 319 3.81 7.90 22.40
C PRO A 319 3.32 8.15 20.96
N VAL A 320 2.75 9.32 20.72
CA VAL A 320 2.47 9.79 19.37
C VAL A 320 3.80 10.26 18.77
N ASN A 321 4.42 9.40 18.00
CA ASN A 321 5.72 9.62 17.40
C ASN A 321 5.63 10.35 16.05
N THR A 322 6.67 11.13 15.74
CA THR A 322 6.93 11.55 14.36
C THR A 322 7.41 10.36 13.52
N VAL A 323 7.42 10.51 12.18
CA VAL A 323 7.98 9.50 11.28
C VAL A 323 9.45 9.20 11.62
N ALA A 324 10.24 10.23 11.95
CA ALA A 324 11.63 10.08 12.34
C ALA A 324 11.78 9.28 13.65
N ASP A 325 10.98 9.62 14.68
CA ASP A 325 10.95 8.86 15.94
C ASP A 325 10.59 7.38 15.71
N ALA A 326 9.61 7.12 14.84
CA ALA A 326 9.15 5.76 14.55
C ALA A 326 10.23 4.91 13.86
N PHE A 327 10.91 5.45 12.86
CA PHE A 327 12.03 4.77 12.19
C PHE A 327 13.27 4.65 13.08
N GLY A 328 13.51 5.61 13.97
CA GLY A 328 14.58 5.55 14.99
C GLY A 328 14.27 4.63 16.19
N HIS A 329 13.06 4.10 16.31
CA HIS A 329 12.65 3.30 17.47
C HIS A 329 13.39 1.95 17.51
N PRO A 330 13.89 1.47 18.67
CA PRO A 330 14.57 0.17 18.80
C PRO A 330 13.78 -1.01 18.23
N GLN A 331 12.45 -0.99 18.33
CA GLN A 331 11.59 -2.02 17.75
C GLN A 331 11.62 -2.02 16.22
N ALA A 332 11.74 -0.84 15.58
CA ALA A 332 11.91 -0.74 14.13
C ALA A 332 13.23 -1.38 13.69
N ALA A 333 14.32 -1.13 14.42
CA ALA A 333 15.61 -1.78 14.19
C ALA A 333 15.53 -3.29 14.40
N ARG A 334 14.92 -3.76 15.49
CA ARG A 334 14.70 -5.20 15.77
C ARG A 334 13.90 -5.89 14.67
N ASN A 335 12.93 -5.19 14.08
CA ASN A 335 12.09 -5.71 13.01
C ASN A 335 12.69 -5.48 11.62
N ALA A 336 13.89 -4.90 11.54
CA ALA A 336 14.55 -4.53 10.27
C ALA A 336 13.62 -3.71 9.34
N MET A 337 12.91 -2.74 9.94
CA MET A 337 11.98 -1.87 9.20
C MET A 337 12.64 -0.59 8.68
N PHE A 338 13.82 -0.23 9.13
CA PHE A 338 14.68 0.75 8.51
C PHE A 338 15.88 0.02 7.91
N VAL A 339 16.01 0.08 6.59
CA VAL A 339 17.13 -0.49 5.83
C VAL A 339 17.96 0.68 5.34
N ASP A 340 19.25 0.65 5.65
CA ASP A 340 20.22 1.63 5.18
C ASP A 340 21.51 0.88 4.80
N THR A 341 21.77 0.83 3.50
CA THR A 341 22.92 0.16 2.89
C THR A 341 23.53 1.07 1.84
N ASP A 342 24.70 0.71 1.31
CA ASP A 342 25.37 1.48 0.26
C ASP A 342 24.52 1.68 -0.99
N THR A 343 23.54 0.80 -1.23
CA THR A 343 22.74 0.80 -2.47
C THR A 343 21.28 1.13 -2.26
N TYR A 344 20.76 1.01 -1.02
CA TYR A 344 19.35 1.23 -0.75
C TYR A 344 19.11 1.75 0.66
N THR A 345 18.36 2.84 0.75
CA THR A 345 17.82 3.38 2.01
C THR A 345 16.30 3.45 1.93
N GLY A 346 15.59 2.86 2.90
CA GLY A 346 14.11 2.89 2.88
C GLY A 346 13.46 1.92 3.87
N ALA A 347 12.14 1.78 3.74
CA ALA A 347 11.38 0.86 4.57
C ALA A 347 11.72 -0.60 4.27
N GLY A 348 11.83 -1.41 5.31
CA GLY A 348 12.04 -2.85 5.22
C GLY A 348 10.78 -3.62 4.78
N ILE A 349 10.91 -4.94 4.73
CA ILE A 349 9.82 -5.87 4.38
C ILE A 349 9.12 -6.29 5.68
N PRO A 350 7.82 -5.98 5.88
CA PRO A 350 7.15 -6.29 7.15
C PRO A 350 6.88 -7.78 7.35
N ALA A 351 6.58 -8.53 6.28
CA ALA A 351 6.32 -9.97 6.37
C ALA A 351 7.62 -10.76 6.56
N LYS A 352 7.69 -11.57 7.62
CA LYS A 352 8.86 -12.37 7.96
C LYS A 352 8.54 -13.85 7.81
N LEU A 353 8.81 -14.42 6.66
CA LEU A 353 8.64 -15.86 6.40
C LEU A 353 9.88 -16.60 6.94
N SER A 354 9.66 -17.61 7.77
CA SER A 354 10.76 -18.29 8.50
C SER A 354 11.70 -19.09 7.59
N ARG A 355 11.22 -19.63 6.48
CA ARG A 355 12.02 -20.44 5.54
C ARG A 355 12.40 -19.70 4.27
N THR A 356 11.54 -18.80 3.79
CA THR A 356 11.68 -18.07 2.53
C THR A 356 11.50 -16.57 2.77
N PRO A 357 12.40 -15.94 3.56
CA PRO A 357 12.27 -14.53 3.92
C PRO A 357 12.32 -13.66 2.66
N GLY A 358 11.59 -12.55 2.70
CA GLY A 358 11.72 -11.52 1.68
C GLY A 358 13.10 -10.86 1.74
N SER A 359 13.58 -10.36 0.60
CA SER A 359 14.89 -9.71 0.47
C SER A 359 14.87 -8.51 -0.46
N ILE A 360 15.68 -7.49 -0.14
CA ILE A 360 15.94 -6.35 -1.03
C ILE A 360 17.24 -6.67 -1.78
N ARG A 361 17.10 -7.04 -3.04
CA ARG A 361 18.19 -7.52 -3.90
C ARG A 361 18.72 -6.44 -4.84
N ARG A 362 17.89 -5.44 -5.14
CA ARG A 362 18.17 -4.41 -6.12
C ARG A 362 17.46 -3.12 -5.74
N PRO A 363 18.12 -1.95 -5.78
CA PRO A 363 17.44 -0.67 -5.65
C PRO A 363 16.56 -0.39 -6.87
N PRO A 364 15.62 0.57 -6.76
CA PRO A 364 14.87 1.06 -7.92
C PRO A 364 15.81 1.52 -9.04
N GLN A 365 15.46 1.21 -10.27
CA GLN A 365 16.30 1.46 -11.42
C GLN A 365 16.02 2.83 -12.08
N PRO A 366 17.03 3.47 -12.65
CA PRO A 366 16.83 4.57 -13.60
C PRO A 366 15.90 4.16 -14.74
N PHE A 367 15.33 5.15 -15.43
CA PHE A 367 14.47 4.91 -16.58
C PHE A 367 15.20 4.10 -17.64
N ALA A 368 14.59 3.04 -18.13
CA ALA A 368 15.08 2.16 -19.20
C ALA A 368 16.44 1.46 -18.94
N ALA A 369 16.91 1.47 -17.68
CA ALA A 369 18.28 1.02 -17.37
C ALA A 369 18.57 -0.44 -17.71
N ASP A 370 17.55 -1.29 -17.76
CA ASP A 370 17.73 -2.73 -18.00
C ASP A 370 17.24 -3.15 -19.41
N THR A 371 16.91 -2.20 -20.29
CA THR A 371 16.28 -2.48 -21.61
C THR A 371 17.02 -3.53 -22.42
N ASP A 372 18.32 -3.33 -22.66
CA ASP A 372 19.09 -4.24 -23.49
C ASP A 372 19.25 -5.63 -22.85
N ALA A 373 19.51 -5.67 -21.56
CA ALA A 373 19.67 -6.92 -20.82
C ALA A 373 18.37 -7.76 -20.77
N VAL A 374 17.23 -7.08 -20.56
CA VAL A 374 15.92 -7.73 -20.59
C VAL A 374 15.63 -8.27 -21.99
N LEU A 375 15.75 -7.46 -23.03
CA LEU A 375 15.40 -7.86 -24.38
C LEU A 375 16.31 -8.97 -24.94
N ASP A 376 17.59 -8.93 -24.59
CA ASP A 376 18.53 -10.00 -24.94
C ASP A 376 18.15 -11.34 -24.31
N ALA A 377 17.78 -11.33 -23.02
CA ALA A 377 17.32 -12.51 -22.30
C ALA A 377 16.04 -13.14 -22.89
N PHE A 378 15.24 -12.36 -23.64
CA PHE A 378 14.06 -12.81 -24.35
C PHE A 378 14.28 -13.05 -25.86
N GLY A 379 15.55 -13.07 -26.29
CA GLY A 379 15.93 -13.40 -27.67
C GLY A 379 15.62 -12.31 -28.70
N ILE A 380 15.53 -11.04 -28.26
CA ILE A 380 15.42 -9.88 -29.13
C ILE A 380 16.82 -9.35 -29.36
N ASP A 381 17.38 -9.64 -30.52
CA ASP A 381 18.76 -9.33 -30.87
C ASP A 381 19.04 -7.82 -31.01
N ALA A 382 20.30 -7.45 -31.09
CA ALA A 382 20.74 -6.06 -31.19
C ALA A 382 20.16 -5.36 -32.44
N ALA A 383 20.11 -6.03 -33.58
CA ALA A 383 19.57 -5.45 -34.81
C ALA A 383 18.09 -5.11 -34.70
N ARG A 384 17.31 -5.99 -34.06
CA ARG A 384 15.88 -5.72 -33.79
C ARG A 384 15.70 -4.60 -32.76
N ARG A 385 16.52 -4.56 -31.70
CA ARG A 385 16.49 -3.46 -30.71
C ARG A 385 16.77 -2.10 -31.36
N ASP A 386 17.78 -2.03 -32.24
CA ASP A 386 18.12 -0.81 -32.97
C ASP A 386 16.98 -0.36 -33.90
N ALA A 387 16.37 -1.31 -34.60
CA ALA A 387 15.18 -1.02 -35.41
C ALA A 387 14.01 -0.46 -34.59
N LEU A 388 13.76 -1.04 -33.40
CA LEU A 388 12.73 -0.55 -32.47
C LEU A 388 13.03 0.85 -31.92
N ARG A 389 14.32 1.18 -31.66
CA ARG A 389 14.73 2.54 -31.28
C ARG A 389 14.54 3.53 -32.42
N GLN A 390 14.92 3.16 -33.63
CA GLN A 390 14.72 4.01 -34.83
C GLN A 390 13.22 4.26 -35.11
N ALA A 391 12.38 3.30 -34.82
CA ALA A 391 10.92 3.42 -34.96
C ALA A 391 10.27 4.20 -33.78
N GLY A 392 11.04 4.60 -32.75
CA GLY A 392 10.49 5.29 -31.59
C GLY A 392 9.66 4.39 -30.66
N VAL A 393 9.89 3.09 -30.69
CA VAL A 393 9.18 2.09 -29.87
C VAL A 393 9.92 1.81 -28.58
N LEU A 394 11.26 1.72 -28.63
CA LEU A 394 12.13 1.64 -27.45
C LEU A 394 12.73 3.01 -27.14
N HIS A 395 12.78 3.35 -25.87
CA HIS A 395 13.29 4.63 -25.38
C HIS A 395 14.38 4.40 -24.33
N ASP A 396 15.52 5.05 -24.51
CA ASP A 396 16.63 5.03 -23.55
C ASP A 396 16.60 6.29 -22.64
N THR A 397 15.88 7.32 -23.05
CA THR A 397 15.64 8.56 -22.31
C THR A 397 14.17 8.89 -22.29
N ARG A 398 13.69 9.55 -21.24
CA ARG A 398 12.29 9.97 -21.15
C ARG A 398 11.95 10.98 -22.23
N ALA A 399 10.84 10.77 -22.93
CA ALA A 399 10.28 11.77 -23.83
C ALA A 399 9.83 13.00 -23.02
N ASN A 400 10.13 14.19 -23.48
CA ASN A 400 9.68 15.42 -22.82
C ASN A 400 8.17 15.47 -22.75
N ALA A 401 7.62 15.72 -21.57
CA ALA A 401 6.17 15.84 -21.33
C ALA A 401 5.50 17.04 -22.06
N ALA A 402 6.25 17.83 -22.83
CA ALA A 402 5.79 19.05 -23.47
C ALA A 402 5.00 18.87 -24.78
N GLY A 403 4.57 17.64 -25.13
CA GLY A 403 3.95 17.32 -26.42
C GLY A 403 2.48 16.90 -26.41
N SER A 404 1.76 16.91 -25.28
CA SER A 404 0.36 16.44 -25.26
C SER A 404 -0.66 17.48 -24.79
N ALA A 405 -0.51 18.73 -25.21
CA ALA A 405 -1.56 19.73 -25.16
C ALA A 405 -1.91 20.14 -26.59
N SER A 406 -2.71 19.34 -27.25
CA SER A 406 -3.51 19.73 -28.42
C SER A 406 -4.74 18.83 -28.52
#